data_6aef41aa8f2a3bf327e1261715989620
#
_entry.id   6aef41aa8f2a3bf327e1261715989620
#
_cell.length_a   1.000
_cell.length_b   1.000
_cell.length_c   1.000
_cell.angle_alpha   90.00
_cell.angle_beta   90.00
_cell.angle_gamma   90.00
#
_symmetry.space_group_name_H-M   'P 1'
#
loop_
_entity.id
_entity.type
_entity.pdbx_description
1 polymer ?
#
loop_
_entity_poly.entity_id
_entity_poly.type
_entity_poly.pdbx_seq_one_letter_code
_entity_poly.pdbx_strand_id
1 'polypeptide(L)'
;VVGGFSMTEKEKAAAGYLYNANYDEEILNEISRCNDLCHEFNQIKPSDREAQGKILKQILGAMGEQVTVNTPFWCDYGYNTSVGNYFFANHNCQILDGGKVTFGDHVFIAPNCLFTTAEYALDAEQRNEGLEVALPITVGNNVWIGAGTIVLGGVTIGDNTVIGAGSVVTKSIPSNVIAVGVPCRVVREIT
;
A
#
# COMPACT_ATOMS: atom_id res chain seq x y z
N VAL A 1 22.36 -35.16 -9.59
CA VAL A 1 21.33 -34.28 -10.12
C VAL A 1 20.88 -33.43 -8.94
N VAL A 2 21.44 -32.22 -8.80
CA VAL A 2 21.02 -31.27 -7.79
C VAL A 2 19.77 -30.58 -8.38
N GLY A 3 18.60 -30.94 -7.87
CA GLY A 3 17.36 -30.27 -8.21
C GLY A 3 17.44 -28.83 -7.70
N GLY A 4 17.70 -27.88 -8.59
CA GLY A 4 17.60 -26.47 -8.29
C GLY A 4 16.13 -26.15 -7.99
N PHE A 5 15.84 -25.76 -6.75
CA PHE A 5 14.53 -25.22 -6.40
C PHE A 5 14.37 -23.88 -7.16
N SER A 6 13.51 -23.88 -8.17
CA SER A 6 13.09 -22.66 -8.86
C SER A 6 12.19 -21.87 -7.91
N MET A 7 12.50 -20.58 -7.69
CA MET A 7 11.64 -19.68 -6.92
C MET A 7 10.28 -19.53 -7.61
N THR A 8 9.22 -19.53 -6.81
CA THR A 8 7.88 -19.15 -7.28
C THR A 8 7.85 -17.65 -7.59
N GLU A 9 6.86 -17.20 -8.35
CA GLU A 9 6.71 -15.76 -8.66
C GLU A 9 6.48 -14.95 -7.37
N LYS A 10 5.78 -15.49 -6.38
CA LYS A 10 5.61 -14.87 -5.06
C LYS A 10 6.93 -14.76 -4.29
N GLU A 11 7.76 -15.78 -4.33
CA GLU A 11 9.09 -15.74 -3.70
C GLU A 11 10.00 -14.72 -4.38
N LYS A 12 9.95 -14.61 -5.70
CA LYS A 12 10.65 -13.55 -6.44
C LYS A 12 10.18 -12.16 -6.03
N ALA A 13 8.86 -11.95 -5.96
CA ALA A 13 8.27 -10.69 -5.51
C ALA A 13 8.75 -10.31 -4.10
N ALA A 14 8.72 -11.25 -3.16
CA ALA A 14 9.17 -11.03 -1.79
C ALA A 14 10.67 -10.73 -1.69
N ALA A 15 11.47 -11.25 -2.61
CA ALA A 15 12.91 -11.01 -2.68
C ALA A 15 13.29 -9.71 -3.44
N GLY A 16 12.31 -8.99 -3.99
CA GLY A 16 12.55 -7.76 -4.77
C GLY A 16 13.05 -8.01 -6.20
N TYR A 17 12.88 -9.22 -6.72
CA TYR A 17 13.20 -9.54 -8.11
C TYR A 17 12.04 -9.25 -9.05
N LEU A 18 12.35 -9.14 -10.35
CA LEU A 18 11.34 -9.17 -11.39
C LEU A 18 10.53 -10.48 -11.28
N TYR A 19 9.21 -10.35 -11.29
CA TYR A 19 8.30 -11.48 -11.20
C TYR A 19 7.10 -11.27 -12.14
N ASN A 20 6.47 -12.37 -12.52
CA ASN A 20 5.31 -12.35 -13.42
C ASN A 20 4.03 -12.10 -12.63
N ALA A 21 3.74 -10.82 -12.39
CA ALA A 21 2.54 -10.39 -11.66
C ALA A 21 1.25 -10.48 -12.48
N ASN A 22 1.36 -10.49 -13.81
CA ASN A 22 0.22 -10.25 -14.69
C ASN A 22 -0.33 -11.51 -15.35
N TYR A 23 0.41 -12.62 -15.33
CA TYR A 23 0.00 -13.86 -15.97
C TYR A 23 0.18 -15.11 -15.08
N ASP A 24 0.81 -14.98 -13.91
CA ASP A 24 0.93 -16.10 -12.96
C ASP A 24 -0.44 -16.42 -12.34
N GLU A 25 -0.87 -17.67 -12.45
CA GLU A 25 -2.20 -18.11 -12.03
C GLU A 25 -2.43 -17.96 -10.52
N GLU A 26 -1.43 -18.30 -9.70
CA GLU A 26 -1.53 -18.18 -8.24
C GLU A 26 -1.73 -16.72 -7.84
N ILE A 27 -0.92 -15.81 -8.40
CA ILE A 27 -1.00 -14.38 -8.14
C ILE A 27 -2.35 -13.81 -8.58
N LEU A 28 -2.81 -14.13 -9.79
CA LEU A 28 -4.09 -13.62 -10.29
C LEU A 28 -5.27 -14.11 -9.44
N ASN A 29 -5.22 -15.35 -8.94
CA ASN A 29 -6.24 -15.88 -8.04
C ASN A 29 -6.25 -15.15 -6.69
N GLU A 30 -5.08 -14.82 -6.13
CA GLU A 30 -4.98 -14.05 -4.88
C GLU A 30 -5.50 -12.63 -5.04
N ILE A 31 -5.15 -11.95 -6.14
CA ILE A 31 -5.66 -10.61 -6.46
C ILE A 31 -7.18 -10.64 -6.61
N SER A 32 -7.72 -11.61 -7.33
CA SER A 32 -9.16 -11.77 -7.50
C SER A 32 -9.88 -11.98 -6.17
N ARG A 33 -9.32 -12.82 -5.30
CA ARG A 33 -9.87 -13.05 -3.95
C ARG A 33 -9.89 -11.77 -3.13
N CYS A 34 -8.80 -11.00 -3.16
CA CYS A 34 -8.72 -9.73 -2.44
C CYS A 34 -9.72 -8.71 -3.01
N ASN A 35 -9.85 -8.62 -4.32
CA ASN A 35 -10.83 -7.75 -4.96
C ASN A 35 -12.27 -8.09 -4.57
N ASP A 36 -12.60 -9.38 -4.46
CA ASP A 36 -13.92 -9.81 -3.99
C ASP A 36 -14.17 -9.38 -2.54
N LEU A 37 -13.18 -9.52 -1.66
CA LEU A 37 -13.27 -9.04 -0.27
C LEU A 37 -13.42 -7.52 -0.20
N CYS A 38 -12.68 -6.77 -1.01
CA CYS A 38 -12.82 -5.31 -1.09
C CYS A 38 -14.19 -4.91 -1.62
N HIS A 39 -14.69 -5.62 -2.63
CA HIS A 39 -16.04 -5.39 -3.13
C HIS A 39 -17.09 -5.60 -2.02
N GLU A 40 -16.99 -6.69 -1.27
CA GLU A 40 -17.89 -6.97 -0.14
C GLU A 40 -17.79 -5.86 0.93
N PHE A 41 -16.57 -5.44 1.30
CA PHE A 41 -16.35 -4.33 2.21
C PHE A 41 -17.03 -3.04 1.73
N ASN A 42 -16.89 -2.73 0.45
CA ASN A 42 -17.41 -1.50 -0.15
C ASN A 42 -18.94 -1.47 -0.27
N GLN A 43 -19.63 -2.60 -0.09
CA GLN A 43 -21.10 -2.70 -0.07
C GLN A 43 -21.70 -2.58 1.33
N ILE A 44 -20.89 -2.61 2.38
CA ILE A 44 -21.34 -2.47 3.75
C ILE A 44 -21.77 -1.02 4.02
N LYS A 45 -22.91 -0.83 4.70
CA LYS A 45 -23.33 0.50 5.13
C LYS A 45 -22.25 1.16 5.98
N PRO A 46 -21.89 2.42 5.74
CA PRO A 46 -20.84 3.12 6.52
C PRO A 46 -21.12 3.17 8.03
N SER A 47 -22.37 3.11 8.44
CA SER A 47 -22.77 3.07 9.87
C SER A 47 -22.52 1.72 10.54
N ASP A 48 -22.38 0.64 9.78
CA ASP A 48 -22.13 -0.70 10.31
C ASP A 48 -20.62 -0.95 10.44
N ARG A 49 -20.01 -0.30 11.43
CA ARG A 49 -18.57 -0.38 11.68
C ARG A 49 -18.11 -1.76 12.13
N GLU A 50 -18.99 -2.52 12.78
CA GLU A 50 -18.67 -3.89 13.18
C GLU A 50 -18.50 -4.81 11.97
N ALA A 51 -19.44 -4.79 11.03
CA ALA A 51 -19.34 -5.57 9.80
C ALA A 51 -18.12 -5.15 8.96
N GLN A 52 -17.86 -3.85 8.85
CA GLN A 52 -16.65 -3.35 8.17
C GLN A 52 -15.36 -3.88 8.81
N GLY A 53 -15.27 -3.86 10.14
CA GLY A 53 -14.11 -4.36 10.87
C GLY A 53 -13.85 -5.85 10.65
N LYS A 54 -14.91 -6.66 10.58
CA LYS A 54 -14.80 -8.10 10.31
C LYS A 54 -14.19 -8.39 8.94
N ILE A 55 -14.63 -7.67 7.91
CA ILE A 55 -14.10 -7.86 6.56
C ILE A 55 -12.68 -7.31 6.45
N LEU A 56 -12.39 -6.15 7.05
CA LEU A 56 -11.03 -5.60 7.08
C LEU A 56 -10.02 -6.59 7.68
N LYS A 57 -10.38 -7.32 8.72
CA LYS A 57 -9.53 -8.38 9.30
C LYS A 57 -9.25 -9.53 8.35
N GLN A 58 -10.14 -9.79 7.38
CA GLN A 58 -9.91 -10.79 6.35
C GLN A 58 -9.05 -10.25 5.20
N ILE A 59 -9.09 -8.94 4.95
CA ILE A 59 -8.31 -8.28 3.89
C ILE A 59 -6.87 -8.07 4.35
N LEU A 60 -6.68 -7.40 5.50
CA LEU A 60 -5.37 -6.93 5.95
C LEU A 60 -4.53 -8.04 6.60
N GLY A 61 -3.22 -7.97 6.42
CA GLY A 61 -2.27 -8.90 7.03
C GLY A 61 -2.17 -8.74 8.55
N ALA A 62 -2.23 -7.50 9.04
CA ALA A 62 -2.31 -7.17 10.45
C ALA A 62 -3.07 -5.86 10.65
N MET A 63 -3.79 -5.77 11.75
CA MET A 63 -4.59 -4.60 12.06
C MET A 63 -4.57 -4.35 13.58
N GLY A 64 -4.21 -3.13 13.95
CA GLY A 64 -4.29 -2.68 15.34
C GLY A 64 -5.72 -2.41 15.80
N GLU A 65 -5.83 -1.70 16.92
CA GLU A 65 -7.13 -1.31 17.50
C GLU A 65 -7.58 0.06 16.96
N GLN A 66 -8.89 0.31 16.99
CA GLN A 66 -9.51 1.58 16.59
C GLN A 66 -9.17 1.99 15.14
N VAL A 67 -9.18 1.03 14.25
CA VAL A 67 -8.94 1.24 12.81
C VAL A 67 -10.24 1.65 12.13
N THR A 68 -10.21 2.70 11.34
CA THR A 68 -11.34 3.17 10.53
C THR A 68 -10.92 3.34 9.09
N VAL A 69 -11.63 2.71 8.18
CA VAL A 69 -11.44 2.87 6.74
C VAL A 69 -12.77 3.23 6.11
N ASN A 70 -12.82 4.39 5.48
CA ASN A 70 -13.99 4.80 4.71
C ASN A 70 -13.99 4.16 3.32
N THR A 71 -15.17 3.85 2.82
CA THR A 71 -15.35 3.23 1.50
C THR A 71 -15.39 4.30 0.40
N PRO A 72 -15.02 3.95 -0.85
CA PRO A 72 -14.44 2.68 -1.25
C PRO A 72 -12.96 2.54 -0.87
N PHE A 73 -12.52 1.29 -0.72
CA PHE A 73 -11.16 0.92 -0.37
C PHE A 73 -10.73 -0.28 -1.22
N TRP A 74 -9.49 -0.27 -1.72
CA TRP A 74 -8.97 -1.33 -2.58
C TRP A 74 -7.53 -1.71 -2.22
N CYS A 75 -7.28 -3.01 -2.19
CA CYS A 75 -5.93 -3.61 -2.16
C CYS A 75 -5.78 -4.62 -3.29
N ASP A 76 -4.53 -4.92 -3.68
CA ASP A 76 -4.25 -6.03 -4.60
C ASP A 76 -4.26 -7.37 -3.87
N TYR A 77 -3.50 -7.50 -2.79
CA TYR A 77 -3.37 -8.73 -2.00
C TYR A 77 -4.00 -8.58 -0.61
N GLY A 78 -3.90 -7.43 0.00
CA GLY A 78 -4.38 -7.13 1.34
C GLY A 78 -3.47 -7.69 2.44
N TYR A 79 -3.08 -8.95 2.36
CA TYR A 79 -2.24 -9.59 3.38
C TYR A 79 -0.82 -9.00 3.49
N ASN A 80 -0.35 -8.29 2.48
CA ASN A 80 0.92 -7.55 2.51
C ASN A 80 0.81 -6.18 3.18
N THR A 81 -0.40 -5.74 3.51
CA THR A 81 -0.66 -4.47 4.17
C THR A 81 -0.91 -4.67 5.65
N SER A 82 -0.18 -3.92 6.48
CA SER A 82 -0.35 -3.91 7.94
C SER A 82 -0.60 -2.49 8.41
N VAL A 83 -1.56 -2.31 9.30
CA VAL A 83 -1.91 -1.01 9.89
C VAL A 83 -1.84 -1.07 11.41
N GLY A 84 -1.33 -0.01 12.02
CA GLY A 84 -1.22 0.11 13.48
C GLY A 84 -2.52 0.54 14.15
N ASN A 85 -2.41 0.97 15.41
CA ASN A 85 -3.53 1.48 16.20
C ASN A 85 -3.97 2.86 15.71
N TYR A 86 -5.26 3.15 15.78
CA TYR A 86 -5.83 4.44 15.39
C TYR A 86 -5.49 4.85 13.94
N PHE A 87 -5.37 3.86 13.07
CA PHE A 87 -5.23 4.09 11.63
C PHE A 87 -6.56 4.61 11.06
N PHE A 88 -6.48 5.68 10.28
CA PHE A 88 -7.62 6.24 9.59
C PHE A 88 -7.31 6.43 8.10
N ALA A 89 -8.10 5.84 7.23
CA ALA A 89 -8.09 6.10 5.80
C ALA A 89 -9.43 6.66 5.34
N ASN A 90 -9.39 7.80 4.70
CA ASN A 90 -10.57 8.44 4.12
C ASN A 90 -10.94 7.75 2.79
N HIS A 91 -11.98 8.25 2.11
CA HIS A 91 -12.52 7.66 0.88
C HIS A 91 -11.50 7.52 -0.24
N ASN A 92 -11.63 6.45 -1.02
CA ASN A 92 -10.80 6.17 -2.19
C ASN A 92 -9.31 5.94 -1.89
N CYS A 93 -9.00 5.28 -0.80
CA CYS A 93 -7.65 4.79 -0.55
C CYS A 93 -7.40 3.51 -1.36
N GLN A 94 -6.30 3.48 -2.09
CA GLN A 94 -5.87 2.33 -2.86
C GLN A 94 -4.47 1.92 -2.43
N ILE A 95 -4.28 0.64 -2.16
CA ILE A 95 -2.98 0.09 -1.75
C ILE A 95 -2.66 -1.10 -2.66
N LEU A 96 -1.73 -0.87 -3.60
CA LEU A 96 -1.27 -1.89 -4.52
C LEU A 96 -0.08 -2.60 -3.88
N ASP A 97 -0.37 -3.58 -3.06
CA ASP A 97 0.55 -4.21 -2.12
C ASP A 97 1.17 -5.52 -2.64
N GLY A 98 1.68 -5.51 -3.88
CA GLY A 98 2.55 -6.58 -4.36
C GLY A 98 3.79 -6.77 -3.47
N GLY A 99 4.33 -5.68 -2.94
CA GLY A 99 5.28 -5.64 -1.83
C GLY A 99 4.60 -5.24 -0.52
N LYS A 100 5.32 -5.35 0.60
CA LYS A 100 4.78 -5.00 1.92
C LYS A 100 4.54 -3.50 2.04
N VAL A 101 3.36 -3.14 2.58
CA VAL A 101 3.00 -1.79 2.95
C VAL A 101 2.67 -1.76 4.43
N THR A 102 3.46 -1.02 5.19
CA THR A 102 3.34 -0.97 6.66
C THR A 102 3.04 0.45 7.11
N PHE A 103 1.97 0.61 7.88
CA PHE A 103 1.61 1.86 8.55
C PHE A 103 1.75 1.71 10.05
N GLY A 104 2.35 2.69 10.70
CA GLY A 104 2.44 2.75 12.15
C GLY A 104 1.13 3.15 12.83
N ASP A 105 1.24 3.64 14.06
CA ASP A 105 0.11 4.12 14.86
C ASP A 105 -0.24 5.58 14.52
N HIS A 106 -1.51 5.94 14.68
CA HIS A 106 -1.98 7.33 14.45
C HIS A 106 -1.60 7.87 13.08
N VAL A 107 -1.86 7.10 12.03
CA VAL A 107 -1.69 7.52 10.64
C VAL A 107 -3.04 7.98 10.10
N PHE A 108 -3.07 9.21 9.55
CA PHE A 108 -4.25 9.78 8.92
C PHE A 108 -4.02 9.93 7.42
N ILE A 109 -4.83 9.24 6.63
CA ILE A 109 -4.79 9.29 5.17
C ILE A 109 -6.03 10.04 4.67
N ALA A 110 -5.82 11.17 4.03
CA ALA A 110 -6.87 11.98 3.42
C ALA A 110 -7.44 11.29 2.15
N PRO A 111 -8.54 11.81 1.56
CA PRO A 111 -9.16 11.16 0.40
C PRO A 111 -8.26 11.04 -0.82
N ASN A 112 -8.53 10.03 -1.64
CA ASN A 112 -7.92 9.84 -2.96
C ASN A 112 -6.40 9.63 -2.93
N CYS A 113 -5.91 8.88 -1.96
CA CYS A 113 -4.49 8.54 -1.86
C CYS A 113 -4.21 7.16 -2.45
N LEU A 114 -3.05 7.04 -3.11
CA LEU A 114 -2.55 5.81 -3.70
C LEU A 114 -1.18 5.46 -3.13
N PHE A 115 -1.04 4.24 -2.65
CA PHE A 115 0.23 3.62 -2.24
C PHE A 115 0.50 2.47 -3.20
N THR A 116 1.48 2.62 -4.08
CA THR A 116 1.80 1.57 -5.06
C THR A 116 3.22 1.07 -4.89
N THR A 117 3.36 -0.22 -4.61
CA THR A 117 4.65 -0.89 -4.54
C THR A 117 5.12 -1.38 -5.91
N ALA A 118 4.20 -1.47 -6.87
CA ALA A 118 4.46 -2.06 -8.18
C ALA A 118 5.17 -1.08 -9.11
N GLU A 119 6.19 -1.59 -9.78
CA GLU A 119 6.89 -0.90 -10.86
C GLU A 119 7.10 -1.88 -12.00
N TYR A 120 6.48 -1.62 -13.15
CA TYR A 120 6.68 -2.43 -14.33
C TYR A 120 8.11 -2.39 -14.82
N ALA A 121 8.58 -3.47 -15.44
CA ALA A 121 9.87 -3.49 -16.10
C ALA A 121 9.98 -2.36 -17.12
N LEU A 122 11.10 -1.63 -17.09
CA LEU A 122 11.34 -0.51 -18.03
C LEU A 122 11.57 -1.02 -19.44
N ASP A 123 12.19 -2.19 -19.57
CA ASP A 123 12.32 -2.88 -20.86
C ASP A 123 10.94 -3.33 -21.37
N ALA A 124 10.63 -3.00 -22.62
CA ALA A 124 9.32 -3.24 -23.20
C ALA A 124 9.00 -4.72 -23.38
N GLU A 125 10.00 -5.54 -23.73
CA GLU A 125 9.79 -6.98 -23.93
C GLU A 125 9.50 -7.65 -22.58
N GLN A 126 10.28 -7.35 -21.56
CA GLN A 126 10.03 -7.82 -20.19
C GLN A 126 8.68 -7.36 -19.65
N ARG A 127 8.31 -6.12 -19.91
CA ARG A 127 6.99 -5.59 -19.51
C ARG A 127 5.85 -6.31 -20.21
N ASN A 128 6.00 -6.63 -21.50
CA ASN A 128 5.01 -7.39 -22.25
C ASN A 128 4.89 -8.84 -21.80
N GLU A 129 5.94 -9.39 -21.20
CA GLU A 129 5.91 -10.69 -20.51
C GLU A 129 5.19 -10.63 -19.15
N GLY A 130 4.75 -9.45 -18.73
CA GLY A 130 4.02 -9.25 -17.49
C GLY A 130 4.91 -9.03 -16.28
N LEU A 131 6.19 -8.70 -16.48
CA LEU A 131 7.16 -8.57 -15.40
C LEU A 131 7.12 -7.19 -14.73
N GLU A 132 7.19 -7.21 -13.41
CA GLU A 132 7.31 -6.02 -12.55
C GLU A 132 8.16 -6.33 -11.30
N VAL A 133 8.56 -5.31 -10.59
CA VAL A 133 9.11 -5.43 -9.24
C VAL A 133 8.11 -4.87 -8.24
N ALA A 134 8.16 -5.37 -7.01
CA ALA A 134 7.37 -4.84 -5.90
C ALA A 134 8.32 -4.39 -4.79
N LEU A 135 8.33 -3.10 -4.51
CA LEU A 135 9.20 -2.49 -3.50
C LEU A 135 8.36 -2.03 -2.30
N PRO A 136 8.79 -2.32 -1.07
CA PRO A 136 8.00 -2.03 0.12
C PRO A 136 7.81 -0.52 0.35
N ILE A 137 6.69 -0.19 1.01
CA ILE A 137 6.41 1.15 1.52
C ILE A 137 6.27 1.06 3.03
N THR A 138 6.93 1.96 3.75
CA THR A 138 6.83 2.04 5.20
C THR A 138 6.46 3.46 5.62
N VAL A 139 5.38 3.58 6.37
CA VAL A 139 4.91 4.85 6.95
C VAL A 139 5.01 4.73 8.47
N GLY A 140 5.69 5.66 9.10
CA GLY A 140 5.91 5.69 10.54
C GLY A 140 4.66 6.04 11.34
N ASN A 141 4.88 6.42 12.60
CA ASN A 141 3.81 6.83 13.52
C ASN A 141 3.51 8.33 13.40
N ASN A 142 2.27 8.71 13.71
CA ASN A 142 1.86 10.12 13.74
C ASN A 142 2.11 10.83 12.40
N VAL A 143 1.71 10.21 11.30
CA VAL A 143 1.88 10.73 9.95
C VAL A 143 0.53 11.15 9.38
N TRP A 144 0.50 12.33 8.78
CA TRP A 144 -0.65 12.81 8.01
C TRP A 144 -0.30 12.88 6.52
N ILE A 145 -1.04 12.12 5.73
CA ILE A 145 -0.93 12.09 4.26
C ILE A 145 -2.07 12.93 3.68
N GLY A 146 -1.72 14.03 3.02
CA GLY A 146 -2.69 14.95 2.42
C GLY A 146 -3.45 14.36 1.22
N ALA A 147 -4.60 14.95 0.90
CA ALA A 147 -5.50 14.46 -0.15
C ALA A 147 -4.81 14.34 -1.52
N GLY A 148 -5.12 13.28 -2.25
CA GLY A 148 -4.59 13.05 -3.59
C GLY A 148 -3.11 12.72 -3.66
N THR A 149 -2.49 12.33 -2.55
CA THR A 149 -1.08 11.94 -2.50
C THR A 149 -0.87 10.58 -3.15
N ILE A 150 0.22 10.45 -3.90
CA ILE A 150 0.71 9.20 -4.45
C ILE A 150 2.05 8.88 -3.80
N VAL A 151 2.19 7.66 -3.25
CA VAL A 151 3.44 7.16 -2.66
C VAL A 151 3.93 5.98 -3.49
N LEU A 152 5.16 6.08 -3.98
CA LEU A 152 5.78 5.04 -4.82
C LEU A 152 6.53 4.00 -4.00
N GLY A 153 6.79 2.86 -4.62
CA GLY A 153 7.53 1.75 -4.01
C GLY A 153 8.94 2.12 -3.56
N GLY A 154 9.40 1.49 -2.48
CA GLY A 154 10.71 1.72 -1.88
C GLY A 154 10.79 2.93 -0.95
N VAL A 155 9.68 3.65 -0.74
CA VAL A 155 9.64 4.87 0.08
C VAL A 155 9.38 4.53 1.54
N THR A 156 10.15 5.17 2.43
CA THR A 156 9.89 5.27 3.86
C THR A 156 9.53 6.71 4.21
N ILE A 157 8.38 6.89 4.87
CA ILE A 157 7.97 8.18 5.45
C ILE A 157 8.17 8.10 6.96
N GLY A 158 9.02 8.96 7.51
CA GLY A 158 9.38 8.95 8.92
C GLY A 158 8.24 9.40 9.84
N ASP A 159 8.45 9.23 11.15
CA ASP A 159 7.47 9.61 12.17
C ASP A 159 7.20 11.13 12.20
N ASN A 160 6.03 11.51 12.67
CA ASN A 160 5.63 12.93 12.84
C ASN A 160 5.78 13.76 11.56
N THR A 161 5.50 13.16 10.42
CA THR A 161 5.65 13.80 9.10
C THR A 161 4.28 14.18 8.54
N VAL A 162 4.23 15.30 7.86
CA VAL A 162 3.06 15.77 7.10
C VAL A 162 3.42 15.82 5.62
N ILE A 163 2.64 15.13 4.80
CA ILE A 163 2.73 15.20 3.34
C ILE A 163 1.60 16.08 2.82
N GLY A 164 1.94 17.12 2.09
CA GLY A 164 0.95 18.05 1.53
C GLY A 164 0.09 17.43 0.44
N ALA A 165 -1.13 17.94 0.30
CA ALA A 165 -2.08 17.45 -0.70
C ALA A 165 -1.51 17.52 -2.13
N GLY A 166 -1.86 16.53 -2.95
CA GLY A 166 -1.44 16.45 -4.35
C GLY A 166 0.03 16.09 -4.56
N SER A 167 0.73 15.66 -3.52
CA SER A 167 2.14 15.29 -3.61
C SER A 167 2.35 13.93 -4.30
N VAL A 168 3.49 13.77 -4.96
CA VAL A 168 3.98 12.49 -5.43
C VAL A 168 5.31 12.17 -4.72
N VAL A 169 5.26 11.24 -3.79
CA VAL A 169 6.41 10.85 -2.96
C VAL A 169 7.21 9.79 -3.69
N THR A 170 8.32 10.20 -4.27
CA THR A 170 9.22 9.35 -5.09
C THR A 170 10.45 8.88 -4.34
N LYS A 171 10.78 9.52 -3.22
CA LYS A 171 11.93 9.22 -2.36
C LYS A 171 11.52 9.29 -0.90
N SER A 172 12.25 8.60 -0.05
CA SER A 172 12.01 8.59 1.40
C SER A 172 12.05 10.01 1.99
N ILE A 173 11.15 10.23 2.96
CA ILE A 173 10.98 11.50 3.67
C ILE A 173 11.38 11.28 5.13
N PRO A 174 12.26 12.13 5.69
CA PRO A 174 12.67 11.99 7.08
C PRO A 174 11.56 12.32 8.06
N SER A 175 11.78 12.01 9.34
CA SER A 175 10.86 12.32 10.42
C SER A 175 10.80 13.83 10.73
N ASN A 176 9.69 14.28 11.34
CA ASN A 176 9.52 15.63 11.87
C ASN A 176 9.59 16.75 10.83
N VAL A 177 9.07 16.50 9.63
CA VAL A 177 9.07 17.47 8.55
C VAL A 177 7.71 17.61 7.89
N ILE A 178 7.53 18.73 7.18
CA ILE A 178 6.49 18.92 6.18
C ILE A 178 7.16 18.79 4.82
N ALA A 179 6.62 17.92 3.97
CA ALA A 179 7.07 17.70 2.60
C ALA A 179 5.90 17.84 1.63
N VAL A 180 6.12 18.49 0.51
CA VAL A 180 5.06 18.76 -0.49
C VAL A 180 5.60 18.72 -1.90
N GLY A 181 4.72 18.54 -2.86
CA GLY A 181 4.97 18.77 -4.26
C GLY A 181 5.15 17.53 -5.13
N VAL A 182 5.43 17.77 -6.40
CA VAL A 182 5.67 16.77 -7.44
C VAL A 182 6.97 17.13 -8.17
N PRO A 183 8.08 16.46 -7.85
CA PRO A 183 8.26 15.44 -6.83
C PRO A 183 8.21 16.04 -5.41
N CYS A 184 7.75 15.25 -4.45
CA CYS A 184 7.64 15.68 -3.05
C CYS A 184 9.01 15.99 -2.45
N ARG A 185 9.10 17.15 -1.78
CA ARG A 185 10.33 17.64 -1.15
C ARG A 185 10.03 18.23 0.23
N VAL A 186 10.99 18.09 1.12
CA VAL A 186 10.94 18.73 2.44
C VAL A 186 10.93 20.25 2.25
N VAL A 187 9.96 20.93 2.87
CA VAL A 187 9.86 22.39 2.87
C VAL A 187 10.23 23.03 4.19
N ARG A 188 10.01 22.32 5.30
CA ARG A 188 10.46 22.75 6.63
C ARG A 188 10.35 21.63 7.68
N GLU A 189 11.01 21.84 8.81
CA GLU A 189 10.84 21.01 10.00
C GLU A 189 9.56 21.40 10.76
N ILE A 190 8.99 20.44 11.47
CA ILE A 190 7.90 20.67 12.43
C ILE A 190 8.55 20.95 13.78
N THR A 191 8.30 22.13 14.29
CA THR A 191 8.82 22.59 15.60
C THR A 191 7.78 22.38 16.70
#